data_5def4b3e2dc60de8afb0e85d2744d2ca
#
_entry.id   5def4b3e2dc60de8afb0e85d2744d2ca
#
_cell.length_a   1.000
_cell.length_b   1.000
_cell.length_c   1.000
_cell.angle_alpha   90.00
_cell.angle_beta   90.00
_cell.angle_gamma   90.00
#
_symmetry.space_group_name_H-M   'P 1'
#
loop_
_entity.id
_entity.type
_entity.pdbx_description
1 polymer ?
#
loop_
_entity_poly.entity_id
_entity_poly.type
_entity_poly.pdbx_seq_one_letter_code
_entity_poly.pdbx_strand_id
1 'polypeptide(L)'
;MTPIVATTKPQSGGALLYAFGLPFCFFGVAMLGLAIYQARSGSTNLAAFSALSGLIFAGIGIGIVLTLRHGVRAQAAIDRLREQHPDAPWLWREEWATGRIFSEGSANALAAWLFATFWNAVSWPIFYFVYFNPSESFGALGGFTILSAIFPFTGIVVIGWAIRATIRWVASRGSYLEMATIPGQIGGMLTGTIRLMPPNRANREFKVALSCINRSSGENSKVEQVIWSNDQTVRGSSFGGIRVDFQIPPECRPTDAANADSAIVWRLVTTAPFSSRTFEAAFEIPVFNVVLAPAQKRSASLTGGADAASDAFEPPPNFPVRTRQLPTGATEFYFPPCRAPAAAIGATLFTAGWSAMFLMIVHIDAPIVFDAVWAAFDVFMLFWVASLWLGDTRVTIDESSITIARGIPGLALSRRTIPASEVHTVAAIVGSRTGSTTYYRLRLTHDGDRKVTFGDGLREKRAVEWLAYQIARHLGVAE
;
A
#
# COMPACT_ATOMS: atom_id res chain seq x y z
N MET A 1 29.96 -0.60 -30.75
CA MET A 1 28.86 -1.28 -29.98
C MET A 1 27.66 -0.39 -30.09
N THR A 2 26.71 -0.71 -30.94
CA THR A 2 25.47 0.01 -31.18
C THR A 2 24.54 -0.20 -29.99
N PRO A 3 23.95 0.82 -29.38
CA PRO A 3 22.97 0.63 -28.29
C PRO A 3 21.69 0.01 -28.85
N ILE A 4 21.29 -1.12 -28.28
CA ILE A 4 19.99 -1.74 -28.54
C ILE A 4 18.92 -0.83 -27.95
N VAL A 5 18.27 -0.04 -28.81
CA VAL A 5 17.07 0.72 -28.45
C VAL A 5 15.95 -0.31 -28.27
N ALA A 6 15.66 -0.67 -27.05
CA ALA A 6 14.47 -1.44 -26.72
C ALA A 6 13.24 -0.55 -26.99
N THR A 7 12.60 -0.77 -28.13
CA THR A 7 11.28 -0.19 -28.43
C THR A 7 10.26 -0.82 -27.48
N THR A 8 10.00 -0.18 -26.35
CA THR A 8 8.87 -0.52 -25.50
C THR A 8 7.58 -0.16 -26.24
N LYS A 9 6.85 -1.19 -26.63
CA LYS A 9 5.49 -1.09 -27.16
C LYS A 9 4.63 -0.25 -26.17
N PRO A 10 3.88 0.75 -26.64
CA PRO A 10 3.01 1.51 -25.74
C PRO A 10 2.02 0.55 -25.10
N GLN A 11 2.14 0.38 -23.80
CA GLN A 11 1.24 -0.43 -23.00
C GLN A 11 -0.19 0.11 -23.16
N SER A 12 -1.12 -0.77 -23.45
CA SER A 12 -2.53 -0.59 -23.77
C SER A 12 -3.38 0.00 -22.61
N GLY A 13 -2.88 1.01 -21.91
CA GLY A 13 -3.59 1.71 -20.84
C GLY A 13 -4.96 2.25 -21.28
N GLY A 14 -5.10 2.60 -22.56
CA GLY A 14 -6.37 3.02 -23.15
C GLY A 14 -7.44 1.93 -23.19
N ALA A 15 -7.06 0.67 -23.48
CA ALA A 15 -8.01 -0.44 -23.55
C ALA A 15 -8.59 -0.81 -22.19
N LEU A 16 -7.77 -0.80 -21.13
CA LEU A 16 -8.18 -1.00 -19.73
C LEU A 16 -9.16 0.09 -19.28
N LEU A 17 -8.96 1.31 -19.72
CA LEU A 17 -9.83 2.46 -19.48
C LEU A 17 -11.26 2.23 -19.94
N TYR A 18 -11.37 1.78 -21.18
CA TYR A 18 -12.66 1.51 -21.77
C TYR A 18 -13.27 0.23 -21.19
N ALA A 19 -12.47 -0.78 -20.87
CA ALA A 19 -12.94 -2.02 -20.26
C ALA A 19 -13.57 -1.81 -18.86
N PHE A 20 -13.05 -0.86 -18.06
CA PHE A 20 -13.60 -0.58 -16.73
C PHE A 20 -14.67 0.53 -16.70
N GLY A 21 -14.47 1.63 -17.39
CA GLY A 21 -15.38 2.79 -17.31
C GLY A 21 -16.64 2.64 -18.16
N LEU A 22 -16.54 2.05 -19.36
CA LEU A 22 -17.68 1.92 -20.28
C LEU A 22 -18.82 1.03 -19.74
N PRO A 23 -18.59 -0.11 -19.07
CA PRO A 23 -19.66 -0.90 -18.47
C PRO A 23 -20.51 -0.11 -17.47
N PHE A 24 -19.89 0.74 -16.64
CA PHE A 24 -20.61 1.61 -15.71
C PHE A 24 -21.45 2.65 -16.44
N CYS A 25 -20.90 3.28 -17.48
CA CYS A 25 -21.65 4.23 -18.31
C CYS A 25 -22.83 3.54 -18.99
N PHE A 26 -22.62 2.36 -19.59
CA PHE A 26 -23.65 1.59 -20.27
C PHE A 26 -24.78 1.17 -19.31
N PHE A 27 -24.41 0.64 -18.14
CA PHE A 27 -25.38 0.26 -17.11
C PHE A 27 -26.16 1.49 -16.61
N GLY A 28 -25.48 2.62 -16.42
CA GLY A 28 -26.12 3.87 -16.06
C GLY A 28 -27.15 4.33 -17.08
N VAL A 29 -26.83 4.30 -18.38
CA VAL A 29 -27.76 4.66 -19.47
C VAL A 29 -28.91 3.66 -19.54
N ALA A 30 -28.69 2.37 -19.40
CA ALA A 30 -29.73 1.35 -19.39
C ALA A 30 -30.73 1.57 -18.24
N MET A 31 -30.21 1.89 -17.02
CA MET A 31 -31.05 2.21 -15.86
C MET A 31 -31.88 3.50 -16.06
N LEU A 32 -31.32 4.52 -16.72
CA LEU A 32 -32.08 5.72 -17.08
C LEU A 32 -33.18 5.41 -18.10
N GLY A 33 -32.90 4.55 -19.09
CA GLY A 33 -33.91 4.06 -20.03
C GLY A 33 -35.04 3.29 -19.32
N LEU A 34 -34.69 2.42 -18.37
CA LEU A 34 -35.65 1.70 -17.56
C LEU A 34 -36.49 2.64 -16.69
N ALA A 35 -35.90 3.70 -16.13
CA ALA A 35 -36.63 4.71 -15.37
C ALA A 35 -37.69 5.41 -16.19
N ILE A 36 -37.37 5.76 -17.44
CA ILE A 36 -38.34 6.37 -18.37
C ILE A 36 -39.50 5.40 -18.69
N TYR A 37 -39.18 4.13 -18.92
CA TYR A 37 -40.18 3.09 -19.15
C TYR A 37 -41.13 2.93 -17.94
N GLN A 38 -40.55 2.80 -16.72
CA GLN A 38 -41.31 2.67 -15.48
C GLN A 38 -42.16 3.88 -15.15
N ALA A 39 -41.68 5.11 -15.44
CA ALA A 39 -42.44 6.34 -15.27
C ALA A 39 -43.67 6.35 -16.20
N ARG A 40 -43.53 5.87 -17.44
CA ARG A 40 -44.65 5.76 -18.40
C ARG A 40 -45.64 4.67 -17.99
N SER A 41 -45.20 3.61 -17.30
CA SER A 41 -46.11 2.55 -16.81
C SER A 41 -46.76 2.87 -15.47
N GLY A 42 -46.59 4.09 -14.93
CA GLY A 42 -47.19 4.53 -13.67
C GLY A 42 -46.47 4.12 -12.40
N SER A 43 -45.32 3.42 -12.51
CA SER A 43 -44.54 2.95 -11.38
C SER A 43 -43.53 4.01 -10.89
N THR A 44 -44.01 5.11 -10.33
CA THR A 44 -43.19 6.29 -9.98
C THR A 44 -42.05 6.03 -9.03
N ASN A 45 -42.24 5.17 -7.99
CA ASN A 45 -41.19 4.83 -7.01
C ASN A 45 -40.06 4.04 -7.66
N LEU A 46 -40.37 3.05 -8.51
CA LEU A 46 -39.39 2.28 -9.24
C LEU A 46 -38.66 3.14 -10.28
N ALA A 47 -39.35 4.06 -10.92
CA ALA A 47 -38.76 5.00 -11.86
C ALA A 47 -37.74 5.93 -11.18
N ALA A 48 -38.11 6.49 -10.03
CA ALA A 48 -37.19 7.33 -9.24
C ALA A 48 -35.96 6.55 -8.80
N PHE A 49 -36.14 5.31 -8.37
CA PHE A 49 -35.02 4.41 -7.99
C PHE A 49 -34.10 4.13 -9.18
N SER A 50 -34.67 3.75 -10.33
CA SER A 50 -33.90 3.45 -11.54
C SER A 50 -33.17 4.69 -12.06
N ALA A 51 -33.82 5.86 -12.00
CA ALA A 51 -33.21 7.14 -12.39
C ALA A 51 -32.00 7.51 -11.50
N LEU A 52 -32.17 7.42 -10.18
CA LEU A 52 -31.10 7.71 -9.24
C LEU A 52 -29.90 6.75 -9.43
N SER A 53 -30.17 5.45 -9.52
CA SER A 53 -29.16 4.43 -9.80
C SER A 53 -28.44 4.70 -11.12
N GLY A 54 -29.20 5.01 -12.18
CA GLY A 54 -28.67 5.34 -13.49
C GLY A 54 -27.73 6.54 -13.48
N LEU A 55 -28.10 7.63 -12.80
CA LEU A 55 -27.26 8.81 -12.65
C LEU A 55 -25.97 8.52 -11.91
N ILE A 56 -26.04 7.71 -10.85
CA ILE A 56 -24.88 7.37 -10.04
C ILE A 56 -23.89 6.50 -10.85
N PHE A 57 -24.38 5.45 -11.49
CA PHE A 57 -23.52 4.57 -12.31
C PHE A 57 -22.92 5.32 -13.50
N ALA A 58 -23.69 6.15 -14.20
CA ALA A 58 -23.18 6.98 -15.28
C ALA A 58 -22.11 7.97 -14.77
N GLY A 59 -22.36 8.63 -13.63
CA GLY A 59 -21.40 9.55 -13.02
C GLY A 59 -20.08 8.87 -12.62
N ILE A 60 -20.16 7.67 -12.04
CA ILE A 60 -18.97 6.86 -11.71
C ILE A 60 -18.21 6.49 -12.99
N GLY A 61 -18.90 5.99 -14.02
CA GLY A 61 -18.30 5.62 -15.29
C GLY A 61 -17.59 6.80 -15.97
N ILE A 62 -18.25 7.97 -16.03
CA ILE A 62 -17.67 9.21 -16.55
C ILE A 62 -16.46 9.62 -15.71
N GLY A 63 -16.55 9.58 -14.38
CA GLY A 63 -15.44 9.91 -13.45
C GLY A 63 -14.21 9.03 -13.69
N ILE A 64 -14.42 7.72 -13.84
CA ILE A 64 -13.35 6.77 -14.19
C ILE A 64 -12.73 7.15 -15.54
N VAL A 65 -13.52 7.35 -16.58
CA VAL A 65 -13.02 7.69 -17.93
C VAL A 65 -12.23 8.99 -17.92
N LEU A 66 -12.72 10.02 -17.23
CA LEU A 66 -12.02 11.32 -17.14
C LEU A 66 -10.69 11.20 -16.39
N THR A 67 -10.68 10.51 -15.23
CA THR A 67 -9.45 10.33 -14.42
C THR A 67 -8.37 9.61 -15.23
N LEU A 68 -8.77 8.59 -15.94
CA LEU A 68 -7.85 7.81 -16.74
C LEU A 68 -7.41 8.57 -18.00
N ARG A 69 -8.26 9.33 -18.65
CA ARG A 69 -7.85 10.24 -19.74
C ARG A 69 -6.81 11.26 -19.28
N HIS A 70 -6.97 11.80 -18.07
CA HIS A 70 -5.94 12.67 -17.47
C HIS A 70 -4.61 11.93 -17.28
N GLY A 71 -4.63 10.70 -16.78
CA GLY A 71 -3.44 9.87 -16.63
C GLY A 71 -2.72 9.60 -17.96
N VAL A 72 -3.48 9.23 -19.00
CA VAL A 72 -2.90 8.99 -20.35
C VAL A 72 -2.29 10.27 -20.93
N ARG A 73 -2.93 11.42 -20.76
CA ARG A 73 -2.39 12.71 -21.23
C ARG A 73 -1.12 13.09 -20.47
N ALA A 74 -1.10 12.90 -19.15
CA ALA A 74 0.07 13.16 -18.34
C ALA A 74 1.25 12.25 -18.76
N GLN A 75 0.98 10.95 -19.03
CA GLN A 75 2.00 10.03 -19.51
C GLN A 75 2.53 10.44 -20.90
N ALA A 76 1.66 10.83 -21.84
CA ALA A 76 2.09 11.31 -23.14
C ALA A 76 2.94 12.61 -23.07
N ALA A 77 2.71 13.46 -22.07
CA ALA A 77 3.54 14.63 -21.82
C ALA A 77 4.93 14.23 -21.32
N ILE A 78 5.00 13.26 -20.40
CA ILE A 78 6.26 12.69 -19.90
C ILE A 78 7.05 12.04 -21.05
N ASP A 79 6.40 11.28 -21.92
CA ASP A 79 7.04 10.59 -23.04
C ASP A 79 7.67 11.61 -24.03
N ARG A 80 7.00 12.74 -24.29
CA ARG A 80 7.55 13.85 -25.11
C ARG A 80 8.78 14.48 -24.48
N LEU A 81 8.75 14.74 -23.16
CA LEU A 81 9.89 15.31 -22.44
C LEU A 81 11.06 14.32 -22.39
N ARG A 82 10.77 13.02 -22.33
CA ARG A 82 11.77 11.95 -22.42
C ARG A 82 12.48 11.94 -23.77
N GLU A 83 11.76 12.17 -24.86
CA GLU A 83 12.34 12.29 -26.20
C GLU A 83 13.19 13.54 -26.35
N GLN A 84 12.78 14.66 -25.71
CA GLN A 84 13.51 15.94 -25.76
C GLN A 84 14.77 15.93 -24.89
N HIS A 85 14.74 15.24 -23.74
CA HIS A 85 15.81 15.22 -22.75
C HIS A 85 16.18 13.80 -22.33
N PRO A 86 16.74 12.95 -23.22
CA PRO A 86 17.03 11.55 -22.90
C PRO A 86 18.07 11.41 -21.79
N ASP A 87 19.04 12.32 -21.69
CA ASP A 87 20.15 12.28 -20.73
C ASP A 87 19.83 12.99 -19.39
N ALA A 88 18.63 13.58 -19.27
CA ALA A 88 18.21 14.32 -18.07
C ALA A 88 16.84 13.87 -17.55
N PRO A 89 16.75 12.67 -16.98
CA PRO A 89 15.46 12.09 -16.55
C PRO A 89 14.69 12.93 -15.52
N TRP A 90 15.37 13.75 -14.74
CA TRP A 90 14.75 14.68 -13.78
C TRP A 90 13.99 15.83 -14.42
N LEU A 91 14.16 16.06 -15.71
CA LEU A 91 13.37 17.04 -16.47
C LEU A 91 12.06 16.48 -17.04
N TRP A 92 11.82 15.17 -16.94
CA TRP A 92 10.62 14.55 -17.50
C TRP A 92 9.34 14.87 -16.70
N ARG A 93 9.48 15.31 -15.46
CA ARG A 93 8.37 15.77 -14.63
C ARG A 93 8.58 17.23 -14.25
N GLU A 94 7.58 18.07 -14.50
CA GLU A 94 7.63 19.49 -14.21
C GLU A 94 7.96 19.80 -12.74
N GLU A 95 7.39 19.02 -11.81
CA GLU A 95 7.66 19.14 -10.38
C GLU A 95 9.14 18.89 -10.03
N TRP A 96 9.79 17.95 -10.72
CA TRP A 96 11.20 17.66 -10.54
C TRP A 96 12.09 18.74 -11.17
N ALA A 97 11.71 19.20 -12.37
CA ALA A 97 12.45 20.24 -13.08
C ALA A 97 12.45 21.58 -12.32
N THR A 98 11.33 21.93 -11.68
CA THR A 98 11.20 23.17 -10.89
C THR A 98 11.75 23.03 -9.48
N GLY A 99 12.01 21.81 -9.00
CA GLY A 99 12.45 21.53 -7.63
C GLY A 99 11.38 21.76 -6.57
N ARG A 100 10.12 21.96 -6.99
CA ARG A 100 8.97 22.09 -6.09
C ARG A 100 8.08 20.87 -6.22
N ILE A 101 8.22 19.98 -5.27
CA ILE A 101 7.52 18.69 -5.26
C ILE A 101 6.36 18.79 -4.29
N PHE A 102 5.13 18.65 -4.79
CA PHE A 102 3.93 18.70 -3.96
C PHE A 102 3.66 17.36 -3.26
N SER A 103 3.01 17.44 -2.10
CA SER A 103 2.65 16.25 -1.32
C SER A 103 1.65 15.38 -2.07
N GLU A 104 1.94 14.08 -2.15
CA GLU A 104 1.05 13.06 -2.69
C GLU A 104 -0.15 12.82 -1.75
N GLY A 105 -1.30 12.38 -2.30
CA GLY A 105 -2.46 11.97 -1.49
C GLY A 105 -3.84 12.21 -2.11
N SER A 106 -3.94 13.04 -3.16
CA SER A 106 -5.23 13.32 -3.82
C SER A 106 -5.86 12.08 -4.45
N ALA A 107 -5.06 11.21 -5.06
CA ALA A 107 -5.51 9.99 -5.70
C ALA A 107 -6.18 9.03 -4.70
N ASN A 108 -5.65 8.91 -3.48
CA ASN A 108 -6.22 8.05 -2.44
C ASN A 108 -7.56 8.58 -1.92
N ALA A 109 -7.72 9.90 -1.79
CA ALA A 109 -8.98 10.50 -1.38
C ALA A 109 -10.06 10.33 -2.47
N LEU A 110 -9.68 10.54 -3.75
CA LEU A 110 -10.58 10.35 -4.88
C LEU A 110 -11.04 8.89 -4.98
N ALA A 111 -10.12 7.94 -4.92
CA ALA A 111 -10.45 6.51 -4.95
C ALA A 111 -11.36 6.09 -3.79
N ALA A 112 -11.13 6.64 -2.58
CA ALA A 112 -12.00 6.40 -1.42
C ALA A 112 -13.42 6.91 -1.66
N TRP A 113 -13.60 8.09 -2.25
CA TRP A 113 -14.92 8.64 -2.57
C TRP A 113 -15.60 7.89 -3.71
N LEU A 114 -14.88 7.50 -4.75
CA LEU A 114 -15.44 6.68 -5.83
C LEU A 114 -15.98 5.35 -5.28
N PHE A 115 -15.20 4.70 -4.43
CA PHE A 115 -15.62 3.45 -3.80
C PHE A 115 -16.80 3.67 -2.82
N ALA A 116 -16.77 4.73 -2.00
CA ALA A 116 -17.86 5.06 -1.07
C ALA A 116 -19.16 5.35 -1.82
N THR A 117 -19.10 6.12 -2.92
CA THR A 117 -20.25 6.43 -3.74
C THR A 117 -20.83 5.18 -4.38
N PHE A 118 -19.97 4.36 -5.00
CA PHE A 118 -20.39 3.09 -5.60
C PHE A 118 -21.07 2.16 -4.59
N TRP A 119 -20.41 1.93 -3.45
CA TRP A 119 -20.94 1.02 -2.41
C TRP A 119 -22.30 1.48 -1.90
N ASN A 120 -22.43 2.77 -1.57
CA ASN A 120 -23.68 3.31 -1.05
C ASN A 120 -24.77 3.38 -2.10
N ALA A 121 -24.43 3.65 -3.36
CA ALA A 121 -25.36 3.63 -4.48
C ALA A 121 -26.01 2.26 -4.71
N VAL A 122 -25.29 1.20 -4.39
CA VAL A 122 -25.82 -0.18 -4.49
C VAL A 122 -26.55 -0.59 -3.20
N SER A 123 -25.95 -0.30 -2.04
CA SER A 123 -26.40 -0.80 -0.73
C SER A 123 -27.75 -0.22 -0.30
N TRP A 124 -27.91 1.09 -0.38
CA TRP A 124 -29.14 1.76 0.09
C TRP A 124 -30.39 1.38 -0.71
N PRO A 125 -30.33 1.30 -2.03
CA PRO A 125 -31.46 0.83 -2.80
C PRO A 125 -31.87 -0.61 -2.51
N ILE A 126 -30.88 -1.52 -2.37
CA ILE A 126 -31.16 -2.92 -2.02
C ILE A 126 -31.85 -2.98 -0.65
N PHE A 127 -31.32 -2.27 0.34
CA PHE A 127 -31.89 -2.20 1.69
C PHE A 127 -33.31 -1.64 1.67
N TYR A 128 -33.53 -0.51 0.95
CA TYR A 128 -34.84 0.10 0.80
C TYR A 128 -35.85 -0.86 0.19
N PHE A 129 -35.46 -1.54 -0.88
CA PHE A 129 -36.35 -2.48 -1.57
C PHE A 129 -36.72 -3.68 -0.68
N VAL A 130 -35.75 -4.24 0.01
CA VAL A 130 -35.97 -5.39 0.92
C VAL A 130 -36.82 -4.99 2.14
N TYR A 131 -36.61 -3.78 2.67
CA TYR A 131 -37.28 -3.36 3.91
C TYR A 131 -38.70 -2.86 3.66
N PHE A 132 -38.92 -2.07 2.61
CA PHE A 132 -40.21 -1.40 2.36
C PHE A 132 -41.12 -2.15 1.35
N ASN A 133 -40.60 -3.11 0.61
CA ASN A 133 -41.37 -3.97 -0.30
C ASN A 133 -41.13 -5.45 -0.03
N PRO A 134 -41.45 -5.95 1.17
CA PRO A 134 -41.32 -7.37 1.46
C PRO A 134 -42.34 -8.13 0.60
N SER A 135 -41.87 -8.76 -0.49
CA SER A 135 -42.64 -9.77 -1.17
C SER A 135 -42.85 -10.94 -0.20
N GLU A 136 -43.95 -11.70 -0.32
CA GLU A 136 -44.22 -12.84 0.56
C GLU A 136 -43.03 -13.82 0.65
N SER A 137 -42.26 -13.94 -0.42
CA SER A 137 -41.04 -14.77 -0.48
C SER A 137 -39.88 -14.21 0.39
N PHE A 138 -39.75 -12.89 0.58
CA PHE A 138 -38.74 -12.28 1.44
C PHE A 138 -39.23 -12.08 2.88
N GLY A 139 -40.53 -11.92 3.12
CA GLY A 139 -41.12 -11.76 4.44
C GLY A 139 -40.96 -13.00 5.34
N ALA A 140 -40.93 -14.19 4.77
CA ALA A 140 -40.63 -15.44 5.48
C ALA A 140 -39.19 -15.52 6.01
N LEU A 141 -38.26 -14.67 5.53
CA LEU A 141 -36.86 -14.60 5.88
C LEU A 141 -36.56 -13.38 6.79
N GLY A 142 -37.16 -13.33 7.96
CA GLY A 142 -36.91 -12.24 8.94
C GLY A 142 -35.42 -11.96 9.18
N GLY A 143 -34.54 -12.95 9.02
CA GLY A 143 -33.08 -12.81 9.05
C GLY A 143 -32.50 -12.02 7.88
N PHE A 144 -33.14 -12.04 6.70
CA PHE A 144 -32.67 -11.30 5.52
C PHE A 144 -32.75 -9.79 5.66
N THR A 145 -33.82 -9.31 6.30
CA THR A 145 -34.01 -7.86 6.57
C THR A 145 -32.88 -7.33 7.47
N ILE A 146 -32.52 -8.11 8.52
CA ILE A 146 -31.41 -7.75 9.41
C ILE A 146 -30.08 -7.80 8.65
N LEU A 147 -29.86 -8.83 7.84
CA LEU A 147 -28.65 -8.99 7.06
C LEU A 147 -28.49 -7.90 6.00
N SER A 148 -29.58 -7.48 5.34
CA SER A 148 -29.56 -6.40 4.36
C SER A 148 -29.13 -5.07 4.95
N ALA A 149 -29.32 -4.86 6.26
CA ALA A 149 -28.86 -3.67 6.98
C ALA A 149 -27.32 -3.59 7.12
N ILE A 150 -26.59 -4.71 7.01
CA ILE A 150 -25.14 -4.73 7.04
C ILE A 150 -24.54 -3.94 5.86
N PHE A 151 -25.18 -3.99 4.69
CA PHE A 151 -24.69 -3.30 3.50
C PHE A 151 -24.66 -1.76 3.67
N PRO A 152 -25.77 -1.08 4.04
CA PRO A 152 -25.74 0.36 4.28
C PRO A 152 -24.90 0.73 5.51
N PHE A 153 -24.84 -0.11 6.57
CA PHE A 153 -23.93 0.09 7.67
C PHE A 153 -22.47 0.10 7.24
N THR A 154 -22.06 -0.89 6.43
CA THR A 154 -20.73 -0.90 5.79
C THR A 154 -20.53 0.36 4.93
N GLY A 155 -21.57 0.81 4.24
CA GLY A 155 -21.56 2.05 3.47
C GLY A 155 -21.23 3.28 4.31
N ILE A 156 -21.80 3.39 5.52
CA ILE A 156 -21.50 4.46 6.47
C ILE A 156 -20.03 4.41 6.92
N VAL A 157 -19.50 3.21 7.20
CA VAL A 157 -18.08 3.01 7.56
C VAL A 157 -17.17 3.44 6.42
N VAL A 158 -17.50 3.08 5.18
CA VAL A 158 -16.73 3.45 3.99
C VAL A 158 -16.77 4.97 3.75
N ILE A 159 -17.91 5.64 3.98
CA ILE A 159 -17.98 7.12 3.98
C ILE A 159 -17.06 7.69 5.05
N GLY A 160 -17.07 7.17 6.27
CA GLY A 160 -16.17 7.58 7.35
C GLY A 160 -14.69 7.44 6.96
N TRP A 161 -14.34 6.36 6.25
CA TRP A 161 -13.01 6.16 5.70
C TRP A 161 -12.67 7.19 4.61
N ALA A 162 -13.61 7.50 3.69
CA ALA A 162 -13.42 8.51 2.65
C ALA A 162 -13.24 9.93 3.25
N ILE A 163 -14.05 10.28 4.25
CA ILE A 163 -13.90 11.52 5.02
C ILE A 163 -12.51 11.57 5.67
N ARG A 164 -12.06 10.49 6.33
CA ARG A 164 -10.74 10.41 6.94
C ARG A 164 -9.61 10.56 5.91
N ALA A 165 -9.74 9.95 4.73
CA ALA A 165 -8.79 10.11 3.63
C ALA A 165 -8.73 11.56 3.14
N THR A 166 -9.88 12.22 3.02
CA THR A 166 -10.00 13.63 2.65
C THR A 166 -9.35 14.55 3.68
N ILE A 167 -9.61 14.32 4.96
CA ILE A 167 -9.02 15.12 6.05
C ILE A 167 -7.49 15.01 6.01
N ARG A 168 -6.94 13.80 5.78
CA ARG A 168 -5.50 13.60 5.65
C ARG A 168 -4.94 14.35 4.44
N TRP A 169 -5.58 14.23 3.29
CA TRP A 169 -5.18 14.94 2.09
C TRP A 169 -5.24 16.47 2.28
N VAL A 170 -6.34 17.00 2.82
CA VAL A 170 -6.48 18.45 3.09
C VAL A 170 -5.43 18.93 4.12
N ALA A 171 -5.06 18.07 5.07
CA ALA A 171 -4.03 18.41 6.05
C ALA A 171 -2.63 18.58 5.44
N SER A 172 -2.30 17.83 4.37
CA SER A 172 -1.02 17.92 3.65
C SER A 172 -1.09 18.75 2.36
N ARG A 173 -2.32 19.05 1.89
CA ARG A 173 -2.54 19.80 0.64
C ARG A 173 -1.85 21.16 0.66
N GLY A 174 -1.14 21.47 -0.43
CA GLY A 174 -0.40 22.70 -0.56
C GLY A 174 0.98 22.70 0.12
N SER A 175 1.29 21.66 0.94
CA SER A 175 2.64 21.46 1.41
C SER A 175 3.52 20.94 0.29
N TYR A 176 4.73 21.48 0.16
CA TYR A 176 5.69 21.11 -0.88
C TYR A 176 7.11 21.08 -0.34
N LEU A 177 7.93 20.24 -0.97
CA LEU A 177 9.36 20.22 -0.78
C LEU A 177 10.01 21.17 -1.81
N GLU A 178 10.82 22.09 -1.34
CA GLU A 178 11.68 22.95 -2.15
C GLU A 178 13.10 22.40 -2.06
N MET A 179 13.58 21.79 -3.15
CA MET A 179 14.91 21.18 -3.21
C MET A 179 15.97 22.27 -3.45
N ALA A 180 17.07 22.23 -2.70
CA ALA A 180 18.19 23.16 -2.91
C ALA A 180 19.09 22.73 -4.09
N THR A 181 19.13 21.42 -4.37
CA THR A 181 19.89 20.83 -5.49
C THR A 181 18.99 19.92 -6.31
N ILE A 182 18.99 20.10 -7.64
CA ILE A 182 18.19 19.33 -8.59
C ILE A 182 19.10 18.74 -9.65
N PRO A 183 19.08 17.43 -9.83
CA PRO A 183 18.49 16.38 -8.98
C PRO A 183 19.30 16.16 -7.69
N GLY A 184 18.75 15.37 -6.74
CA GLY A 184 19.52 14.78 -5.65
C GLY A 184 20.58 13.85 -6.22
N GLN A 185 21.77 13.82 -5.62
CA GLN A 185 22.91 13.05 -6.12
C GLN A 185 23.17 11.83 -5.26
N ILE A 186 23.41 10.67 -5.89
CA ILE A 186 23.94 9.48 -5.22
C ILE A 186 25.34 9.81 -4.69
N GLY A 187 25.63 9.44 -3.43
CA GLY A 187 26.86 9.78 -2.73
C GLY A 187 26.97 11.24 -2.27
N GLY A 188 25.98 12.07 -2.53
CA GLY A 188 25.92 13.49 -2.20
C GLY A 188 24.96 13.84 -1.06
N MET A 189 24.91 15.12 -0.74
CA MET A 189 23.93 15.67 0.22
C MET A 189 22.64 16.04 -0.50
N LEU A 190 21.52 15.53 -0.01
CA LEU A 190 20.19 15.98 -0.36
C LEU A 190 19.78 17.06 0.63
N THR A 191 19.67 18.30 0.16
CA THR A 191 19.25 19.44 0.99
C THR A 191 17.97 20.04 0.44
N GLY A 192 17.09 20.49 1.35
CA GLY A 192 15.85 21.12 0.95
C GLY A 192 15.08 21.69 2.14
N THR A 193 13.94 22.29 1.82
CA THR A 193 13.03 22.83 2.82
C THR A 193 11.61 22.38 2.52
N ILE A 194 10.99 21.67 3.47
CA ILE A 194 9.58 21.32 3.37
C ILE A 194 8.77 22.51 3.85
N ARG A 195 7.98 23.09 2.96
CA ARG A 195 7.05 24.19 3.26
C ARG A 195 5.69 23.60 3.63
N LEU A 196 5.25 23.87 4.85
CA LEU A 196 3.97 23.40 5.37
C LEU A 196 2.86 24.42 5.09
N MET A 197 1.69 23.92 4.73
CA MET A 197 0.49 24.71 4.60
C MET A 197 -0.62 24.15 5.53
N PRO A 198 -1.22 24.97 6.41
CA PRO A 198 -0.87 26.35 6.77
C PRO A 198 0.41 26.43 7.63
N PRO A 199 1.15 27.57 7.56
CA PRO A 199 2.49 27.69 8.17
C PRO A 199 2.50 27.66 9.71
N ASN A 200 1.38 27.94 10.38
CA ASN A 200 1.25 27.91 11.85
C ASN A 200 1.48 26.50 12.48
N ARG A 201 1.62 25.46 11.66
CA ARG A 201 1.91 24.09 12.11
C ARG A 201 3.40 23.85 12.38
N ALA A 202 4.27 24.74 11.99
CA ALA A 202 5.72 24.47 11.91
C ALA A 202 6.45 24.44 13.25
N ASN A 203 5.98 25.07 14.30
CA ASN A 203 6.68 25.11 15.60
C ASN A 203 6.51 23.81 16.41
N ARG A 204 6.83 22.65 15.79
CA ARG A 204 6.75 21.32 16.41
C ARG A 204 7.92 20.46 15.96
N GLU A 205 8.04 19.30 16.59
CA GLU A 205 8.96 18.25 16.17
C GLU A 205 8.33 17.40 15.08
N PHE A 206 9.08 17.24 14.01
CA PHE A 206 8.72 16.42 12.86
C PHE A 206 9.71 15.29 12.72
N LYS A 207 9.19 14.07 12.55
CA LYS A 207 10.00 12.95 12.11
C LYS A 207 10.00 12.96 10.58
N VAL A 208 11.19 13.12 9.99
CA VAL A 208 11.41 13.12 8.55
C VAL A 208 12.21 11.89 8.19
N ALA A 209 11.70 11.08 7.27
CA ALA A 209 12.34 9.84 6.82
C ALA A 209 12.55 9.88 5.30
N LEU A 210 13.79 9.74 4.85
CA LEU A 210 14.15 9.53 3.46
C LEU A 210 14.31 8.03 3.21
N SER A 211 13.68 7.50 2.18
CA SER A 211 13.73 6.08 1.86
C SER A 211 13.97 5.85 0.37
N CYS A 212 14.88 4.93 0.05
CA CYS A 212 15.04 4.34 -1.27
C CYS A 212 14.19 3.08 -1.33
N ILE A 213 13.25 3.03 -2.26
CA ILE A 213 12.22 1.99 -2.35
C ILE A 213 12.34 1.32 -3.72
N ASN A 214 12.45 0.01 -3.75
CA ASN A 214 12.23 -0.78 -4.94
C ASN A 214 10.74 -1.14 -5.03
N ARG A 215 10.07 -0.58 -6.01
CA ARG A 215 8.68 -0.88 -6.34
C ARG A 215 8.65 -1.93 -7.43
N SER A 216 8.34 -3.17 -7.08
CA SER A 216 8.17 -4.25 -8.06
C SER A 216 6.69 -4.55 -8.24
N SER A 217 6.28 -4.68 -9.52
CA SER A 217 4.92 -5.11 -9.88
C SER A 217 4.94 -6.63 -10.05
N GLY A 218 4.41 -7.38 -9.09
CA GLY A 218 4.15 -8.81 -9.26
C GLY A 218 2.74 -9.02 -9.84
N GLU A 219 2.47 -10.22 -10.35
CA GLU A 219 1.23 -10.58 -11.05
C GLU A 219 -0.07 -10.21 -10.29
N ASN A 220 -0.03 -10.08 -8.96
CA ASN A 220 -1.20 -9.77 -8.12
C ASN A 220 -0.99 -8.68 -7.06
N SER A 221 0.19 -8.05 -6.97
CA SER A 221 0.41 -6.99 -5.97
C SER A 221 1.64 -6.13 -6.28
N LYS A 222 1.50 -4.82 -6.07
CA LYS A 222 2.65 -3.91 -6.03
C LYS A 222 3.38 -4.11 -4.70
N VAL A 223 4.58 -4.64 -4.75
CA VAL A 223 5.44 -4.84 -3.58
C VAL A 223 6.44 -3.69 -3.51
N GLU A 224 6.36 -2.89 -2.45
CA GLU A 224 7.37 -1.88 -2.14
C GLU A 224 8.39 -2.47 -1.16
N GLN A 225 9.63 -2.55 -1.57
CA GLN A 225 10.76 -2.96 -0.74
C GLN A 225 11.61 -1.74 -0.42
N VAL A 226 11.76 -1.39 0.86
CA VAL A 226 12.69 -0.35 1.27
C VAL A 226 14.10 -0.95 1.24
N ILE A 227 14.94 -0.43 0.33
CA ILE A 227 16.34 -0.85 0.20
C ILE A 227 17.18 -0.12 1.24
N TRP A 228 16.94 1.16 1.43
CA TRP A 228 17.63 2.01 2.36
C TRP A 228 16.68 3.06 2.94
N SER A 229 16.91 3.48 4.18
CA SER A 229 16.14 4.54 4.80
C SER A 229 16.91 5.18 5.94
N ASN A 230 16.86 6.50 6.02
CA ASN A 230 17.37 7.29 7.12
C ASN A 230 16.26 8.19 7.67
N ASP A 231 16.15 8.31 8.99
CA ASP A 231 15.14 9.13 9.64
C ASP A 231 15.80 10.12 10.63
N GLN A 232 15.28 11.33 10.64
CA GLN A 232 15.72 12.43 11.46
C GLN A 232 14.53 13.08 12.17
N THR A 233 14.75 13.53 13.41
CA THR A 233 13.78 14.38 14.10
C THR A 233 14.23 15.82 13.98
N VAL A 234 13.40 16.65 13.35
CA VAL A 234 13.72 18.04 13.06
C VAL A 234 12.64 18.96 13.64
N ARG A 235 13.04 20.02 14.29
CA ARG A 235 12.12 21.06 14.75
C ARG A 235 11.82 22.02 13.59
N GLY A 236 10.55 22.21 13.30
CA GLY A 236 10.13 23.17 12.28
C GLY A 236 10.43 24.62 12.70
N SER A 237 10.75 25.46 11.72
CA SER A 237 10.99 26.88 11.96
C SER A 237 9.68 27.67 12.08
N SER A 238 9.71 28.79 12.81
CA SER A 238 8.56 29.70 12.97
C SER A 238 8.03 30.27 11.64
N PHE A 239 8.83 30.22 10.58
CA PHE A 239 8.46 30.67 9.23
C PHE A 239 7.83 29.58 8.34
N GLY A 240 7.37 28.48 8.92
CA GLY A 240 6.62 27.45 8.19
C GLY A 240 7.47 26.46 7.40
N GLY A 241 8.79 26.41 7.62
CA GLY A 241 9.69 25.50 6.92
C GLY A 241 10.35 24.45 7.83
N ILE A 242 10.54 23.24 7.32
CA ILE A 242 11.34 22.18 7.93
C ILE A 242 12.55 21.97 7.03
N ARG A 243 13.72 22.36 7.51
CA ARG A 243 14.96 22.10 6.79
C ARG A 243 15.31 20.61 6.90
N VAL A 244 15.68 20.02 5.78
CA VAL A 244 16.08 18.62 5.68
C VAL A 244 17.43 18.51 5.01
N ASP A 245 18.32 17.72 5.61
CA ASP A 245 19.66 17.47 5.14
C ASP A 245 19.94 15.98 5.30
N PHE A 246 20.05 15.24 4.18
CA PHE A 246 20.31 13.80 4.19
C PHE A 246 21.55 13.48 3.36
N GLN A 247 22.47 12.71 3.93
CA GLN A 247 23.54 12.09 3.18
C GLN A 247 23.01 10.84 2.47
N ILE A 248 23.10 10.79 1.15
CA ILE A 248 22.73 9.63 0.34
C ILE A 248 23.97 8.74 0.19
N PRO A 249 23.92 7.46 0.58
CA PRO A 249 25.06 6.56 0.41
C PRO A 249 25.39 6.31 -1.08
N PRO A 250 26.69 6.15 -1.42
CA PRO A 250 27.10 5.88 -2.79
C PRO A 250 26.67 4.50 -3.32
N GLU A 251 26.34 3.56 -2.43
CA GLU A 251 25.89 2.20 -2.76
C GLU A 251 24.41 2.17 -3.19
N CYS A 252 23.67 3.24 -2.93
CA CYS A 252 22.25 3.30 -3.28
C CYS A 252 22.04 3.41 -4.79
N ARG A 253 20.90 2.90 -5.26
CA ARG A 253 20.52 2.96 -6.67
C ARG A 253 19.83 4.29 -7.00
N PRO A 254 20.11 4.88 -8.18
CA PRO A 254 19.40 6.06 -8.64
C PRO A 254 17.93 5.75 -8.91
N THR A 255 17.13 6.82 -9.02
CA THR A 255 15.73 6.72 -9.46
C THR A 255 15.67 6.07 -10.82
N ASP A 256 14.91 4.99 -10.95
CA ASP A 256 14.64 4.31 -12.21
C ASP A 256 13.14 4.38 -12.50
N ALA A 257 12.79 5.19 -13.45
CA ALA A 257 11.42 5.32 -13.96
C ALA A 257 11.20 4.57 -15.29
N ALA A 258 12.24 3.92 -15.81
CA ALA A 258 12.20 3.31 -17.14
C ALA A 258 11.56 1.92 -17.14
N ASN A 259 11.55 1.23 -16.00
CA ASN A 259 11.10 -0.16 -15.89
C ASN A 259 9.76 -0.22 -15.14
N ALA A 260 8.68 -0.58 -15.84
CA ALA A 260 7.34 -0.69 -15.26
C ALA A 260 7.24 -1.77 -14.17
N ASP A 261 8.06 -2.82 -14.28
CA ASP A 261 8.01 -3.99 -13.39
C ASP A 261 8.89 -3.85 -12.14
N SER A 262 9.92 -3.00 -12.19
CA SER A 262 10.80 -2.72 -11.05
C SER A 262 11.34 -1.30 -11.15
N ALA A 263 10.80 -0.40 -10.36
CA ALA A 263 11.20 1.01 -10.33
C ALA A 263 11.82 1.37 -8.98
N ILE A 264 13.02 1.97 -9.01
CA ILE A 264 13.61 2.59 -7.83
C ILE A 264 13.00 3.98 -7.63
N VAL A 265 12.40 4.19 -6.46
CA VAL A 265 11.74 5.44 -6.09
C VAL A 265 12.33 5.94 -4.78
N TRP A 266 12.69 7.21 -4.75
CA TRP A 266 13.10 7.90 -3.54
C TRP A 266 11.92 8.68 -2.96
N ARG A 267 11.60 8.41 -1.70
CA ARG A 267 10.46 9.01 -1.02
C ARG A 267 10.88 9.66 0.30
N LEU A 268 10.58 10.94 0.43
CA LEU A 268 10.70 11.69 1.68
C LEU A 268 9.32 11.75 2.35
N VAL A 269 9.23 11.26 3.58
CA VAL A 269 7.99 11.29 4.36
C VAL A 269 8.23 12.13 5.60
N THR A 270 7.35 13.10 5.85
CA THR A 270 7.37 13.87 7.09
C THR A 270 6.10 13.59 7.90
N THR A 271 6.29 13.31 9.19
CA THR A 271 5.18 13.01 10.11
C THR A 271 5.32 13.83 11.38
N ALA A 272 4.18 14.25 11.93
CA ALA A 272 4.12 14.89 13.24
C ALA A 272 2.81 14.54 13.97
N PRO A 273 2.83 14.34 15.29
CA PRO A 273 1.62 14.18 16.07
C PRO A 273 0.91 15.54 16.26
N PHE A 274 -0.38 15.60 15.92
CA PHE A 274 -1.23 16.76 16.13
C PHE A 274 -2.43 16.37 17.00
N SER A 275 -2.37 16.59 18.29
CA SER A 275 -3.43 16.25 19.26
C SER A 275 -4.02 14.85 19.02
N SER A 276 -5.15 14.74 18.32
CA SER A 276 -5.82 13.47 17.98
C SER A 276 -5.48 12.92 16.58
N ARG A 277 -4.59 13.57 15.80
CA ARG A 277 -4.32 13.23 14.40
C ARG A 277 -2.83 13.27 14.12
N THR A 278 -2.38 12.43 13.18
CA THR A 278 -1.01 12.46 12.67
C THR A 278 -1.00 13.22 11.35
N PHE A 279 -0.19 14.27 11.26
CA PHE A 279 0.14 14.88 9.98
C PHE A 279 1.08 13.95 9.23
N GLU A 280 0.86 13.76 7.96
CA GLU A 280 1.73 12.99 7.07
C GLU A 280 1.76 13.66 5.70
N ALA A 281 2.97 13.96 5.21
CA ALA A 281 3.19 14.42 3.84
C ALA A 281 4.31 13.59 3.22
N ALA A 282 4.10 13.12 2.00
CA ALA A 282 5.05 12.29 1.26
C ALA A 282 5.41 12.98 -0.07
N PHE A 283 6.69 12.93 -0.42
CA PHE A 283 7.27 13.57 -1.61
C PHE A 283 8.12 12.55 -2.36
N GLU A 284 7.91 12.41 -3.67
CA GLU A 284 8.73 11.56 -4.53
C GLU A 284 9.87 12.39 -5.12
N ILE A 285 11.10 12.10 -4.72
CA ILE A 285 12.28 12.92 -5.01
C ILE A 285 13.08 12.34 -6.18
N PRO A 286 13.54 13.17 -7.14
CA PRO A 286 14.47 12.75 -8.18
C PRO A 286 15.89 12.62 -7.61
N VAL A 287 16.41 11.39 -7.54
CA VAL A 287 17.80 11.11 -7.14
C VAL A 287 18.49 10.36 -8.26
N PHE A 288 19.55 10.94 -8.82
CA PHE A 288 20.22 10.41 -9.99
C PHE A 288 21.74 10.37 -9.83
N ASN A 289 22.40 9.63 -10.70
CA ASN A 289 23.85 9.61 -10.78
C ASN A 289 24.29 10.74 -11.73
N VAL A 290 24.65 11.88 -11.18
CA VAL A 290 25.10 13.05 -11.97
C VAL A 290 26.59 13.26 -11.76
N VAL A 291 27.34 13.34 -12.84
CA VAL A 291 28.76 13.70 -12.79
C VAL A 291 28.86 15.21 -12.54
N LEU A 292 29.05 15.62 -11.27
CA LEU A 292 29.24 17.02 -10.93
C LEU A 292 30.65 17.51 -11.32
N ALA A 293 30.70 18.76 -11.75
CA ALA A 293 31.96 19.46 -11.92
C ALA A 293 32.76 19.54 -10.60
N PRO A 294 34.10 19.58 -10.62
CA PRO A 294 34.97 19.35 -9.43
C PRO A 294 34.77 20.32 -8.25
N ALA A 295 34.10 21.46 -8.45
CA ALA A 295 33.90 22.50 -7.42
C ALA A 295 32.93 22.08 -6.28
N GLN A 296 32.00 21.16 -6.52
CA GLN A 296 31.00 20.76 -5.53
C GLN A 296 31.43 19.56 -4.65
N LYS A 297 32.54 18.89 -4.99
CA LYS A 297 33.04 17.72 -4.21
C LYS A 297 33.63 18.06 -2.85
N ARG A 298 33.96 19.33 -2.58
CA ARG A 298 34.68 19.71 -1.34
C ARG A 298 33.84 19.87 -0.09
N SER A 299 32.51 19.93 -0.20
CA SER A 299 31.65 20.08 0.99
C SER A 299 31.10 18.77 1.55
N ALA A 300 31.40 17.63 0.91
CA ALA A 300 30.78 16.34 1.22
C ALA A 300 31.59 15.42 2.16
N SER A 301 32.75 15.88 2.69
CA SER A 301 33.67 14.97 3.38
C SER A 301 33.71 15.07 4.91
N LEU A 302 32.74 15.70 5.55
CA LEU A 302 32.70 15.74 7.02
C LEU A 302 31.33 15.38 7.53
N THR A 303 31.27 14.26 8.27
CA THR A 303 30.17 13.65 9.02
C THR A 303 29.33 12.61 8.28
N GLY A 304 29.92 11.48 7.94
CA GLY A 304 29.22 10.23 7.68
C GLY A 304 29.34 9.30 8.87
N GLY A 305 28.42 9.35 9.81
CA GLY A 305 28.21 8.29 10.78
C GLY A 305 27.20 7.31 10.20
N ALA A 306 27.66 6.24 9.57
CA ALA A 306 26.87 5.05 9.42
C ALA A 306 26.70 4.48 10.84
N ASP A 307 25.52 4.67 11.44
CA ASP A 307 25.10 3.82 12.55
C ASP A 307 24.85 2.44 11.96
N ALA A 308 25.95 1.67 11.87
CA ALA A 308 25.91 0.24 11.73
C ALA A 308 24.89 -0.29 12.75
N ALA A 309 24.08 -1.26 12.36
CA ALA A 309 23.20 -1.99 13.25
C ALA A 309 24.08 -2.53 14.39
N SER A 310 24.16 -1.78 15.49
CA SER A 310 25.15 -2.03 16.51
C SER A 310 24.71 -3.26 17.30
N ASP A 311 25.65 -4.09 17.66
CA ASP A 311 25.46 -5.18 18.64
C ASP A 311 24.82 -4.70 19.97
N ALA A 312 24.73 -3.39 20.18
CA ALA A 312 24.16 -2.72 21.34
C ALA A 312 22.66 -2.43 21.25
N PHE A 313 21.98 -2.70 20.10
CA PHE A 313 20.55 -2.50 20.03
C PHE A 313 19.81 -3.63 20.75
N GLU A 314 19.14 -3.31 21.83
CA GLU A 314 18.25 -4.22 22.54
C GLU A 314 16.79 -3.97 22.06
N PRO A 315 16.09 -5.01 21.54
CA PRO A 315 14.72 -4.83 21.11
C PRO A 315 13.84 -4.44 22.30
N PRO A 316 12.78 -3.62 22.06
CA PRO A 316 11.91 -3.19 23.14
C PRO A 316 11.25 -4.39 23.83
N PRO A 317 10.93 -4.29 25.12
CA PRO A 317 10.38 -5.41 25.91
C PRO A 317 9.06 -5.97 25.35
N ASN A 318 8.35 -5.18 24.53
CA ASN A 318 7.11 -5.58 23.86
C ASN A 318 7.32 -6.16 22.44
N PHE A 319 8.57 -6.42 22.05
CA PHE A 319 8.83 -7.01 20.73
C PHE A 319 8.27 -8.43 20.66
N PRO A 320 7.41 -8.75 19.70
CA PRO A 320 6.63 -9.98 19.73
C PRO A 320 7.42 -11.26 19.44
N VAL A 321 8.62 -11.14 18.85
CA VAL A 321 9.45 -12.31 18.49
C VAL A 321 10.23 -12.79 19.69
N ARG A 322 10.16 -14.09 19.97
CA ARG A 322 10.89 -14.74 21.07
C ARG A 322 12.04 -15.56 20.51
N THR A 323 13.21 -15.35 21.04
CA THR A 323 14.40 -16.16 20.71
C THR A 323 14.62 -17.21 21.78
N ARG A 324 14.87 -18.45 21.37
CA ARG A 324 15.12 -19.58 22.27
C ARG A 324 16.26 -20.43 21.71
N GLN A 325 17.21 -20.81 22.58
CA GLN A 325 18.15 -21.85 22.22
C GLN A 325 17.56 -23.22 22.51
N LEU A 326 17.64 -24.11 21.55
CA LEU A 326 17.18 -25.48 21.65
C LEU A 326 18.27 -26.37 22.26
N PRO A 327 17.92 -27.50 22.90
CA PRO A 327 18.91 -28.43 23.44
C PRO A 327 19.89 -29.02 22.39
N THR A 328 19.50 -28.92 21.11
CA THR A 328 20.32 -29.34 19.96
C THR A 328 21.39 -28.34 19.57
N GLY A 329 21.51 -27.19 20.26
CA GLY A 329 22.40 -26.09 19.90
C GLY A 329 21.79 -25.12 18.87
N ALA A 330 20.68 -25.47 18.21
CA ALA A 330 20.02 -24.62 17.24
C ALA A 330 19.32 -23.42 17.91
N THR A 331 19.27 -22.28 17.21
CA THR A 331 18.54 -21.09 17.66
C THR A 331 17.17 -21.03 16.99
N GLU A 332 16.11 -20.93 17.79
CA GLU A 332 14.74 -20.78 17.34
C GLU A 332 14.26 -19.34 17.52
N PHE A 333 13.76 -18.73 16.45
CA PHE A 333 13.02 -17.47 16.45
C PHE A 333 11.52 -17.78 16.28
N TYR A 334 10.77 -17.55 17.34
CA TYR A 334 9.34 -17.83 17.38
C TYR A 334 8.52 -16.56 17.17
N PHE A 335 7.72 -16.56 16.13
CA PHE A 335 6.77 -15.50 15.79
C PHE A 335 5.37 -15.93 16.24
N PRO A 336 4.82 -15.36 17.32
CA PRO A 336 3.56 -15.79 17.90
C PRO A 336 2.37 -15.45 16.97
N PRO A 337 1.21 -16.09 17.17
CA PRO A 337 -0.02 -15.77 16.45
C PRO A 337 -0.56 -14.39 16.81
N CYS A 338 -1.59 -13.94 16.09
CA CYS A 338 -2.31 -12.68 16.33
C CYS A 338 -1.44 -11.42 16.35
N ARG A 339 -0.44 -11.32 15.47
CA ARG A 339 0.47 -10.16 15.39
C ARG A 339 -0.17 -8.87 14.85
N ALA A 340 -1.30 -9.00 14.14
CA ALA A 340 -2.06 -7.89 13.57
C ALA A 340 -3.54 -7.96 13.99
N PRO A 341 -3.89 -7.72 15.28
CA PRO A 341 -5.25 -7.95 15.80
C PRO A 341 -6.31 -7.11 15.08
N ALA A 342 -6.01 -5.88 14.71
CA ALA A 342 -6.95 -5.03 13.98
C ALA A 342 -7.32 -5.60 12.60
N ALA A 343 -6.34 -6.20 11.89
CA ALA A 343 -6.59 -6.87 10.62
C ALA A 343 -7.38 -8.16 10.82
N ALA A 344 -7.07 -8.93 11.86
CA ALA A 344 -7.79 -10.16 12.22
C ALA A 344 -9.27 -9.88 12.55
N ILE A 345 -9.55 -8.85 13.38
CA ILE A 345 -10.92 -8.42 13.70
C ILE A 345 -11.66 -7.99 12.43
N GLY A 346 -11.06 -7.14 11.60
CA GLY A 346 -11.68 -6.69 10.36
C GLY A 346 -12.00 -7.85 9.39
N ALA A 347 -11.07 -8.78 9.23
CA ALA A 347 -11.27 -9.98 8.42
C ALA A 347 -12.38 -10.87 9.00
N THR A 348 -12.44 -11.04 10.33
CA THR A 348 -13.50 -11.83 10.98
C THR A 348 -14.88 -11.23 10.74
N LEU A 349 -15.03 -9.91 10.93
CA LEU A 349 -16.31 -9.22 10.70
C LEU A 349 -16.74 -9.33 9.23
N PHE A 350 -15.81 -9.17 8.31
CA PHE A 350 -16.08 -9.33 6.88
C PHE A 350 -16.50 -10.76 6.55
N THR A 351 -15.75 -11.75 7.03
CA THR A 351 -16.07 -13.17 6.78
C THR A 351 -17.39 -13.56 7.41
N ALA A 352 -17.70 -13.10 8.62
CA ALA A 352 -18.99 -13.38 9.26
C ALA A 352 -20.18 -12.84 8.43
N GLY A 353 -20.06 -11.60 7.89
CA GLY A 353 -21.06 -11.06 6.97
C GLY A 353 -21.17 -11.84 5.67
N TRP A 354 -20.03 -12.29 5.13
CA TRP A 354 -19.98 -13.12 3.94
C TRP A 354 -20.61 -14.48 4.14
N SER A 355 -20.26 -15.20 5.23
CA SER A 355 -20.84 -16.50 5.59
C SER A 355 -22.35 -16.40 5.83
N ALA A 356 -22.81 -15.35 6.48
CA ALA A 356 -24.23 -15.10 6.66
C ALA A 356 -24.95 -14.93 5.31
N MET A 357 -24.33 -14.24 4.35
CA MET A 357 -24.86 -14.10 3.00
C MET A 357 -24.87 -15.43 2.24
N PHE A 358 -23.85 -16.27 2.42
CA PHE A 358 -23.82 -17.63 1.86
C PHE A 358 -24.96 -18.50 2.38
N LEU A 359 -25.17 -18.53 3.69
CA LEU A 359 -26.30 -19.27 4.30
C LEU A 359 -27.65 -18.83 3.73
N MET A 360 -27.80 -17.55 3.43
CA MET A 360 -29.00 -17.02 2.80
C MET A 360 -29.15 -17.51 1.34
N ILE A 361 -28.08 -17.51 0.55
CA ILE A 361 -28.09 -17.98 -0.84
C ILE A 361 -28.53 -19.43 -0.89
N VAL A 362 -28.01 -20.28 0.01
CA VAL A 362 -28.43 -21.67 0.13
C VAL A 362 -29.93 -21.78 0.45
N HIS A 363 -30.48 -20.85 1.23
CA HIS A 363 -31.89 -20.88 1.64
C HIS A 363 -32.88 -20.46 0.53
N ILE A 364 -32.44 -19.74 -0.48
CA ILE A 364 -33.28 -19.31 -1.64
C ILE A 364 -33.22 -20.30 -2.82
N ASP A 365 -32.75 -21.53 -2.59
CA ASP A 365 -32.62 -22.59 -3.61
C ASP A 365 -31.87 -22.14 -4.87
N ALA A 366 -30.75 -21.46 -4.69
CA ALA A 366 -29.87 -21.05 -5.79
C ALA A 366 -29.32 -22.28 -6.56
N PRO A 367 -28.92 -22.14 -7.83
CA PRO A 367 -28.34 -23.26 -8.56
C PRO A 367 -27.12 -23.85 -7.81
N ILE A 368 -27.06 -25.17 -7.66
CA ILE A 368 -26.05 -25.89 -6.87
C ILE A 368 -24.60 -25.52 -7.23
N VAL A 369 -24.35 -25.16 -8.50
CA VAL A 369 -23.02 -24.70 -8.94
C VAL A 369 -22.65 -23.38 -8.28
N PHE A 370 -23.63 -22.50 -8.10
CA PHE A 370 -23.45 -21.22 -7.43
C PHE A 370 -23.15 -21.41 -5.95
N ASP A 371 -23.95 -22.26 -5.27
CA ASP A 371 -23.73 -22.62 -3.86
C ASP A 371 -22.35 -23.25 -3.65
N ALA A 372 -21.92 -24.13 -4.55
CA ALA A 372 -20.60 -24.76 -4.48
C ALA A 372 -19.44 -23.75 -4.59
N VAL A 373 -19.55 -22.76 -5.50
CA VAL A 373 -18.55 -21.70 -5.64
C VAL A 373 -18.49 -20.83 -4.39
N TRP A 374 -19.64 -20.44 -3.84
CA TRP A 374 -19.72 -19.65 -2.62
C TRP A 374 -19.20 -20.40 -1.40
N ALA A 375 -19.55 -21.68 -1.27
CA ALA A 375 -19.04 -22.56 -0.21
C ALA A 375 -17.51 -22.66 -0.25
N ALA A 376 -16.94 -22.87 -1.45
CA ALA A 376 -15.50 -22.95 -1.61
C ALA A 376 -14.80 -21.64 -1.20
N PHE A 377 -15.39 -20.49 -1.58
CA PHE A 377 -14.87 -19.20 -1.18
C PHE A 377 -15.03 -18.94 0.32
N ASP A 378 -16.15 -19.34 0.92
CA ASP A 378 -16.38 -19.22 2.36
C ASP A 378 -15.36 -20.02 3.18
N VAL A 379 -15.10 -21.27 2.78
CA VAL A 379 -14.06 -22.11 3.39
C VAL A 379 -12.68 -21.45 3.28
N PHE A 380 -12.36 -20.86 2.12
CA PHE A 380 -11.11 -20.12 1.94
C PHE A 380 -11.03 -18.91 2.89
N MET A 381 -12.09 -18.13 3.02
CA MET A 381 -12.16 -16.98 3.91
C MET A 381 -12.03 -17.37 5.39
N LEU A 382 -12.70 -18.43 5.80
CA LEU A 382 -12.59 -18.99 7.17
C LEU A 382 -11.17 -19.46 7.46
N PHE A 383 -10.52 -20.16 6.52
CA PHE A 383 -9.12 -20.56 6.63
C PHE A 383 -8.19 -19.35 6.73
N TRP A 384 -8.44 -18.32 5.92
CA TRP A 384 -7.66 -17.07 5.96
C TRP A 384 -7.80 -16.37 7.32
N VAL A 385 -9.01 -16.23 7.85
CA VAL A 385 -9.26 -15.66 9.19
C VAL A 385 -8.57 -16.49 10.27
N ALA A 386 -8.71 -17.83 10.22
CA ALA A 386 -8.04 -18.72 11.15
C ALA A 386 -6.51 -18.53 11.11
N SER A 387 -5.92 -18.34 9.92
CA SER A 387 -4.49 -18.09 9.76
C SER A 387 -4.04 -16.76 10.36
N LEU A 388 -4.90 -15.73 10.38
CA LEU A 388 -4.60 -14.44 11.01
C LEU A 388 -4.63 -14.52 12.54
N TRP A 389 -5.55 -15.29 13.10
CA TRP A 389 -5.68 -15.46 14.55
C TRP A 389 -4.71 -16.48 15.13
N LEU A 390 -4.52 -17.60 14.45
CA LEU A 390 -3.80 -18.76 14.98
C LEU A 390 -2.44 -18.98 14.32
N GLY A 391 -2.16 -18.29 13.20
CA GLY A 391 -0.94 -18.51 12.42
C GLY A 391 0.34 -18.13 13.17
N ASP A 392 1.19 -19.14 13.44
CA ASP A 392 2.55 -18.94 13.96
C ASP A 392 3.60 -19.20 12.89
N THR A 393 4.80 -18.73 13.14
CA THR A 393 5.97 -19.02 12.30
C THR A 393 7.14 -19.31 13.21
N ARG A 394 7.86 -20.40 12.95
CA ARG A 394 9.08 -20.80 13.67
C ARG A 394 10.23 -20.85 12.68
N VAL A 395 11.26 -20.15 12.99
CA VAL A 395 12.50 -20.15 12.20
C VAL A 395 13.59 -20.76 13.07
N THR A 396 14.04 -21.95 12.72
CA THR A 396 15.09 -22.67 13.43
C THR A 396 16.36 -22.63 12.59
N ILE A 397 17.44 -22.17 13.17
CA ILE A 397 18.75 -22.09 12.53
C ILE A 397 19.66 -23.06 13.25
N ASP A 398 20.21 -23.99 12.51
CA ASP A 398 21.30 -24.85 12.95
C ASP A 398 22.57 -24.54 12.15
N GLU A 399 23.70 -25.23 12.44
CA GLU A 399 24.99 -24.98 11.78
C GLU A 399 24.97 -25.20 10.27
N SER A 400 24.03 -25.97 9.75
CA SER A 400 23.97 -26.39 8.35
C SER A 400 22.78 -25.85 7.59
N SER A 401 21.70 -25.44 8.26
CA SER A 401 20.45 -25.10 7.59
C SER A 401 19.57 -24.10 8.36
N ILE A 402 18.70 -23.43 7.63
CA ILE A 402 17.58 -22.67 8.17
C ILE A 402 16.27 -23.37 7.82
N THR A 403 15.49 -23.66 8.83
CA THR A 403 14.15 -24.27 8.67
C THR A 403 13.07 -23.26 9.04
N ILE A 404 12.19 -22.96 8.10
CA ILE A 404 11.03 -22.08 8.26
C ILE A 404 9.78 -22.95 8.32
N ALA A 405 9.15 -23.05 9.47
CA ALA A 405 7.90 -23.77 9.69
C ALA A 405 6.77 -22.77 9.93
N ARG A 406 5.68 -22.92 9.20
CA ARG A 406 4.46 -22.11 9.35
C ARG A 406 3.30 -23.03 9.68
N GLY A 407 2.45 -22.60 10.57
CA GLY A 407 1.28 -23.39 10.95
C GLY A 407 0.44 -22.68 11.99
N ILE A 408 -0.19 -23.52 12.79
CA ILE A 408 -0.88 -23.12 14.02
C ILE A 408 -0.12 -23.72 15.21
N PRO A 409 -0.26 -23.19 16.41
CA PRO A 409 0.44 -23.71 17.59
C PRO A 409 0.24 -25.22 17.74
N GLY A 410 1.33 -25.97 17.64
CA GLY A 410 1.32 -27.44 17.72
C GLY A 410 1.23 -28.21 16.41
N LEU A 411 0.89 -27.54 15.27
CA LEU A 411 0.78 -28.17 13.96
C LEU A 411 1.45 -27.35 12.85
N ALA A 412 2.57 -27.84 12.33
CA ALA A 412 3.23 -27.23 11.18
C ALA A 412 2.51 -27.61 9.89
N LEU A 413 1.86 -26.64 9.26
CA LEU A 413 1.16 -26.82 7.97
C LEU A 413 2.12 -26.76 6.78
N SER A 414 3.22 -26.00 6.91
CA SER A 414 4.25 -25.89 5.88
C SER A 414 5.61 -25.82 6.54
N ARG A 415 6.55 -26.60 6.03
CA ARG A 415 7.95 -26.62 6.48
C ARG A 415 8.88 -26.53 5.28
N ARG A 416 9.81 -25.58 5.34
CA ARG A 416 10.82 -25.38 4.29
C ARG A 416 12.20 -25.31 4.95
N THR A 417 13.09 -26.19 4.52
CA THR A 417 14.49 -26.21 4.96
C THR A 417 15.37 -25.76 3.80
N ILE A 418 16.29 -24.85 4.08
CA ILE A 418 17.23 -24.28 3.12
C ILE A 418 18.63 -24.45 3.70
N PRO A 419 19.61 -25.00 2.94
CA PRO A 419 21.00 -25.08 3.40
C PRO A 419 21.54 -23.68 3.69
N ALA A 420 22.29 -23.52 4.80
CA ALA A 420 22.89 -22.24 5.16
C ALA A 420 23.83 -21.71 4.07
N SER A 421 24.54 -22.63 3.37
CA SER A 421 25.45 -22.30 2.26
C SER A 421 24.77 -21.70 1.03
N GLU A 422 23.44 -21.88 0.87
CA GLU A 422 22.66 -21.32 -0.23
C GLU A 422 22.08 -19.94 0.11
N VAL A 423 22.14 -19.53 1.38
CA VAL A 423 21.57 -18.25 1.81
C VAL A 423 22.53 -17.11 1.47
N HIS A 424 22.06 -16.13 0.70
CA HIS A 424 22.84 -14.97 0.31
C HIS A 424 22.55 -13.75 1.17
N THR A 425 21.28 -13.49 1.48
CA THR A 425 20.90 -12.31 2.25
C THR A 425 19.66 -12.56 3.09
N VAL A 426 19.61 -11.92 4.26
CA VAL A 426 18.41 -11.78 5.08
C VAL A 426 18.15 -10.30 5.29
N ALA A 427 16.99 -9.81 4.86
CA ALA A 427 16.68 -8.39 4.91
C ALA A 427 15.27 -8.13 5.47
N ALA A 428 15.14 -7.05 6.23
CA ALA A 428 13.86 -6.49 6.61
C ALA A 428 13.21 -5.81 5.39
N ILE A 429 11.98 -6.17 5.08
CA ILE A 429 11.22 -5.55 3.98
C ILE A 429 9.87 -5.07 4.47
N VAL A 430 9.30 -4.10 3.75
CA VAL A 430 7.91 -3.69 3.99
C VAL A 430 6.98 -4.81 3.53
N GLY A 431 6.19 -5.34 4.46
CA GLY A 431 5.20 -6.39 4.18
C GLY A 431 3.88 -5.81 3.70
N SER A 432 3.31 -4.89 4.48
CA SER A 432 2.05 -4.20 4.15
C SER A 432 2.01 -2.83 4.81
N ARG A 433 1.17 -1.95 4.27
CA ARG A 433 0.91 -0.63 4.85
C ARG A 433 -0.60 -0.45 5.01
N THR A 434 -1.03 -0.16 6.23
CA THR A 434 -2.44 0.10 6.54
C THR A 434 -2.56 1.50 7.14
N GLY A 435 -3.04 2.45 6.36
CA GLY A 435 -3.06 3.86 6.75
C GLY A 435 -1.63 4.39 6.95
N SER A 436 -1.35 4.95 8.14
CA SER A 436 -0.01 5.44 8.54
C SER A 436 0.88 4.35 9.15
N THR A 437 0.37 3.13 9.35
CA THR A 437 1.11 2.05 9.97
C THR A 437 1.76 1.17 8.91
N THR A 438 3.08 1.09 8.94
CA THR A 438 3.86 0.19 8.09
C THR A 438 4.16 -1.09 8.87
N TYR A 439 3.89 -2.23 8.26
CA TYR A 439 4.21 -3.55 8.79
C TYR A 439 5.37 -4.12 8.00
N TYR A 440 6.33 -4.68 8.70
CA TYR A 440 7.55 -5.26 8.15
C TYR A 440 7.47 -6.78 8.19
N ARG A 441 8.28 -7.42 7.35
CA ARG A 441 8.53 -8.86 7.31
C ARG A 441 9.96 -9.11 6.91
N LEU A 442 10.44 -10.31 7.12
CA LEU A 442 11.76 -10.73 6.73
C LEU A 442 11.71 -11.42 5.36
N ARG A 443 12.74 -11.16 4.57
CA ARG A 443 12.98 -11.84 3.29
C ARG A 443 14.36 -12.49 3.34
N LEU A 444 14.39 -13.77 3.04
CA LEU A 444 15.60 -14.54 2.82
C LEU A 444 15.73 -14.78 1.31
N THR A 445 16.91 -14.45 0.77
CA THR A 445 17.25 -14.73 -0.62
C THR A 445 18.25 -15.88 -0.64
N HIS A 446 17.96 -16.91 -1.41
CA HIS A 446 18.80 -18.09 -1.52
C HIS A 446 18.96 -18.47 -3.00
N ASP A 447 19.72 -19.50 -3.30
CA ASP A 447 20.15 -19.99 -4.60
C ASP A 447 19.25 -19.58 -5.80
N GLY A 448 19.87 -19.00 -6.86
CA GLY A 448 19.17 -18.55 -8.07
C GLY A 448 18.21 -17.36 -7.85
N ASP A 449 18.44 -16.46 -6.87
CA ASP A 449 17.60 -15.31 -6.53
C ASP A 449 16.17 -15.69 -6.04
N ARG A 450 16.01 -16.94 -5.58
CA ARG A 450 14.74 -17.38 -4.98
C ARG A 450 14.51 -16.68 -3.64
N LYS A 451 13.31 -16.19 -3.42
CA LYS A 451 12.94 -15.37 -2.28
C LYS A 451 11.92 -16.09 -1.39
N VAL A 452 12.22 -16.18 -0.12
CA VAL A 452 11.30 -16.69 0.90
C VAL A 452 11.03 -15.58 1.91
N THR A 453 9.75 -15.26 2.14
CA THR A 453 9.36 -14.23 3.10
C THR A 453 8.72 -14.87 4.31
N PHE A 454 8.98 -14.34 5.53
CA PHE A 454 8.41 -14.82 6.79
C PHE A 454 8.34 -13.68 7.81
N GLY A 455 7.68 -13.93 8.95
CA GLY A 455 7.60 -12.96 10.04
C GLY A 455 6.73 -11.75 9.73
N ASP A 456 5.57 -11.95 9.08
CA ASP A 456 4.65 -10.86 8.74
C ASP A 456 4.07 -10.18 10.00
N GLY A 457 3.71 -8.88 9.87
CA GLY A 457 2.97 -8.15 10.89
C GLY A 457 3.83 -7.44 11.96
N LEU A 458 5.14 -7.32 11.76
CA LEU A 458 6.04 -6.58 12.65
C LEU A 458 5.96 -5.08 12.38
N ARG A 459 5.89 -4.25 13.44
CA ARG A 459 5.68 -2.79 13.29
C ARG A 459 6.94 -1.96 13.41
N GLU A 460 7.89 -2.42 14.21
CA GLU A 460 9.07 -1.64 14.57
C GLU A 460 10.24 -1.95 13.64
N LYS A 461 10.58 -0.98 12.78
CA LYS A 461 11.60 -1.12 11.74
C LYS A 461 12.96 -1.55 12.32
N ARG A 462 13.47 -0.80 13.32
CA ARG A 462 14.79 -1.08 13.91
C ARG A 462 14.88 -2.48 14.53
N ALA A 463 13.80 -2.92 15.19
CA ALA A 463 13.77 -4.25 15.78
C ALA A 463 13.73 -5.36 14.71
N VAL A 464 13.09 -5.12 13.56
CA VAL A 464 13.06 -6.07 12.44
C VAL A 464 14.41 -6.10 11.71
N GLU A 465 15.07 -4.96 11.55
CA GLU A 465 16.43 -4.86 11.01
C GLU A 465 17.45 -5.57 11.92
N TRP A 466 17.35 -5.34 13.21
CA TRP A 466 18.15 -6.08 14.21
C TRP A 466 17.90 -7.59 14.12
N LEU A 467 16.65 -8.02 14.00
CA LEU A 467 16.29 -9.43 13.86
C LEU A 467 16.86 -10.03 12.56
N ALA A 468 16.81 -9.29 11.46
CA ALA A 468 17.41 -9.70 10.19
C ALA A 468 18.93 -9.89 10.33
N TYR A 469 19.59 -8.95 11.01
CA TYR A 469 21.02 -9.03 11.31
C TYR A 469 21.36 -10.22 12.20
N GLN A 470 20.59 -10.46 13.28
CA GLN A 470 20.81 -11.63 14.15
C GLN A 470 20.67 -12.95 13.39
N ILE A 471 19.66 -13.07 12.54
CA ILE A 471 19.46 -14.27 11.69
C ILE A 471 20.64 -14.42 10.71
N ALA A 472 21.05 -13.33 10.04
CA ALA A 472 22.17 -13.35 9.11
C ALA A 472 23.49 -13.72 9.81
N ARG A 473 23.71 -13.22 11.03
CA ARG A 473 24.90 -13.55 11.87
C ARG A 473 24.92 -15.04 12.23
N HIS A 474 23.80 -15.63 12.63
CA HIS A 474 23.72 -17.07 12.94
C HIS A 474 23.93 -17.95 11.70
N LEU A 475 23.66 -17.43 10.50
CA LEU A 475 23.90 -18.11 9.23
C LEU A 475 25.29 -17.87 8.66
N GLY A 476 26.11 -17.00 9.31
CA GLY A 476 27.44 -16.63 8.81
C GLY A 476 27.42 -15.76 7.54
N VAL A 477 26.30 -15.09 7.25
CA VAL A 477 26.10 -14.29 6.02
C VAL A 477 26.11 -12.78 6.35
N ALA A 478 26.29 -12.39 7.61
CA ALA A 478 26.42 -10.99 8.01
C ALA A 478 27.83 -10.50 7.67
N GLU A 479 27.97 -9.58 6.70
CA GLU A 479 29.13 -8.72 6.52
C GLU A 479 28.95 -7.40 7.27
#